data_2a48901573ff2db3f32ddbb1945a85cf
#
_entry.id   2a48901573ff2db3f32ddbb1945a85cf
#
_cell.length_a   1.000
_cell.length_b   1.000
_cell.length_c   1.000
_cell.angle_alpha   90.00
_cell.angle_beta   90.00
_cell.angle_gamma   90.00
#
_symmetry.space_group_name_H-M   'P 1'
#
loop_
_entity.id
_entity.type
_entity.pdbx_description
1 polymer ?
#
loop_
_entity_poly.entity_id
_entity_poly.type
_entity_poly.pdbx_seq_one_letter_code
_entity_poly.pdbx_strand_id
1 'polypeptide(L)'
;MLMITQTPEYGEDGVLVVGDVAVTPMPDAAQLAQIAVCTAQTAKSVAGFADPKVAMLSFSTLGSAKHEVVDKVIEATKLAKELDPALKVEGELQADAALVASVGQKKAPGSEIAGHANVLVFPCLEVGNIAYKLVQRLGNADAIGPILQGIARPVNDLSRGCSVDDIY
;
A
#
# COMPACT_ATOMS: atom_id res chain seq x y z
N MET A 1 -4.69 6.64 0.53
CA MET A 1 -4.68 7.25 1.87
C MET A 1 -3.24 7.39 2.33
N LEU A 2 -2.89 8.48 2.99
CA LEU A 2 -1.59 8.65 3.64
C LEU A 2 -1.72 8.28 5.12
N MET A 3 -0.74 7.54 5.63
CA MET A 3 -0.62 7.19 7.04
C MET A 3 0.65 7.84 7.57
N ILE A 4 0.52 8.76 8.52
CA ILE A 4 1.64 9.39 9.21
C ILE A 4 1.81 8.66 10.54
N THR A 5 2.89 7.91 10.67
CA THR A 5 3.15 7.08 11.83
C THR A 5 4.06 7.78 12.84
N GLN A 6 4.09 7.31 14.08
CA GLN A 6 5.04 7.76 15.09
C GLN A 6 6.42 7.06 14.97
N THR A 7 6.62 6.28 13.91
CA THR A 7 7.78 5.42 13.71
C THR A 7 8.52 5.84 12.44
N PRO A 8 9.45 6.80 12.51
CA PRO A 8 10.09 7.42 11.34
C PRO A 8 10.93 6.46 10.48
N GLU A 9 11.31 5.31 11.01
CA GLU A 9 12.03 4.26 10.27
C GLU A 9 11.18 3.53 9.24
N TYR A 10 9.84 3.66 9.25
CA TYR A 10 8.96 3.04 8.27
C TYR A 10 8.49 4.04 7.23
N GLY A 11 8.39 3.58 5.98
CA GLY A 11 7.99 4.43 4.88
C GLY A 11 9.06 5.47 4.51
N GLU A 12 8.63 6.70 4.28
CA GLU A 12 9.51 7.85 4.06
C GLU A 12 9.31 8.84 5.22
N ASP A 13 10.25 8.87 6.14
CA ASP A 13 10.17 9.68 7.39
C ASP A 13 8.88 9.43 8.21
N GLY A 14 8.45 8.18 8.30
CA GLY A 14 7.23 7.80 9.01
C GLY A 14 5.95 7.89 8.18
N VAL A 15 6.03 8.33 6.92
CA VAL A 15 4.87 8.43 6.03
C VAL A 15 4.77 7.20 5.15
N LEU A 16 3.59 6.58 5.11
CA LEU A 16 3.22 5.47 4.23
C LEU A 16 2.03 5.88 3.36
N VAL A 17 2.06 5.50 2.09
CA VAL A 17 0.89 5.61 1.22
C VAL A 17 0.24 4.25 1.07
N VAL A 18 -1.05 4.15 1.34
CA VAL A 18 -1.78 2.88 1.35
C VAL A 18 -2.95 2.89 0.37
N GLY A 19 -3.12 1.82 -0.37
CA GLY A 19 -4.19 1.59 -1.36
C GLY A 19 -4.57 0.09 -1.46
N ASP A 20 -5.80 -0.26 -1.79
CA ASP A 20 -7.05 0.46 -1.65
C ASP A 20 -7.67 0.17 -0.28
N VAL A 21 -8.15 1.18 0.40
CA VAL A 21 -8.69 1.04 1.76
C VAL A 21 -10.12 1.58 1.90
N ALA A 22 -10.72 2.04 0.77
CA ALA A 22 -11.98 2.77 0.84
C ALA A 22 -12.98 2.51 -0.30
N VAL A 23 -12.58 1.95 -1.44
CA VAL A 23 -13.41 1.98 -2.66
C VAL A 23 -13.76 0.60 -3.22
N THR A 24 -12.77 -0.24 -3.54
CA THR A 24 -12.97 -1.48 -4.30
C THR A 24 -13.02 -2.71 -3.38
N PRO A 25 -14.21 -3.30 -3.12
CA PRO A 25 -14.32 -4.38 -2.14
C PRO A 25 -13.45 -5.59 -2.45
N MET A 26 -13.57 -6.12 -3.66
CA MET A 26 -12.89 -7.35 -4.09
C MET A 26 -12.27 -7.14 -5.48
N PRO A 27 -11.12 -6.45 -5.58
CA PRO A 27 -10.45 -6.27 -6.87
C PRO A 27 -9.98 -7.62 -7.43
N ASP A 28 -10.13 -7.80 -8.74
CA ASP A 28 -9.42 -8.85 -9.46
C ASP A 28 -7.93 -8.49 -9.65
N ALA A 29 -7.16 -9.36 -10.27
CA ALA A 29 -5.72 -9.14 -10.44
C ALA A 29 -5.42 -7.89 -11.29
N ALA A 30 -6.20 -7.64 -12.34
CA ALA A 30 -6.01 -6.48 -13.21
C ALA A 30 -6.36 -5.17 -12.49
N GLN A 31 -7.46 -5.14 -11.74
CA GLN A 31 -7.86 -4.01 -10.92
C GLN A 31 -6.83 -3.73 -9.82
N LEU A 32 -6.32 -4.78 -9.17
CA LEU A 32 -5.31 -4.65 -8.13
C LEU A 32 -3.98 -4.11 -8.68
N ALA A 33 -3.58 -4.51 -9.90
CA ALA A 33 -2.44 -3.95 -10.61
C ALA A 33 -2.62 -2.45 -10.90
N GLN A 34 -3.79 -2.04 -11.35
CA GLN A 34 -4.14 -0.63 -11.58
C GLN A 34 -4.08 0.18 -10.27
N ILE A 35 -4.62 -0.38 -9.17
CA ILE A 35 -4.53 0.23 -7.85
C ILE A 35 -3.07 0.47 -7.46
N ALA A 36 -2.17 -0.50 -7.70
CA ALA A 36 -0.75 -0.35 -7.40
C ALA A 36 -0.11 0.81 -8.18
N VAL A 37 -0.32 0.87 -9.49
CA VAL A 37 0.20 1.94 -10.35
C VAL A 37 -0.34 3.31 -9.90
N CYS A 38 -1.65 3.43 -9.70
CA CYS A 38 -2.27 4.68 -9.27
C CYS A 38 -1.81 5.11 -7.86
N THR A 39 -1.60 4.14 -6.95
CA THR A 39 -1.13 4.45 -5.59
C THR A 39 0.31 4.96 -5.61
N ALA A 40 1.19 4.39 -6.44
CA ALA A 40 2.54 4.91 -6.63
C ALA A 40 2.56 6.32 -7.24
N GLN A 41 1.67 6.61 -8.20
CA GLN A 41 1.50 7.95 -8.76
C GLN A 41 1.02 8.95 -7.70
N THR A 42 0.08 8.53 -6.85
CA THR A 42 -0.39 9.35 -5.72
C THR A 42 0.74 9.60 -4.71
N ALA A 43 1.57 8.61 -4.43
CA ALA A 43 2.74 8.76 -3.57
C ALA A 43 3.72 9.82 -4.11
N LYS A 44 3.95 9.86 -5.43
CA LYS A 44 4.77 10.88 -6.07
C LYS A 44 4.11 12.27 -6.03
N SER A 45 2.86 12.35 -6.45
CA SER A 45 2.22 13.65 -6.71
C SER A 45 1.65 14.33 -5.45
N VAL A 46 1.26 13.56 -4.44
CA VAL A 46 0.61 14.07 -3.23
C VAL A 46 1.53 13.97 -2.02
N ALA A 47 2.17 12.82 -1.80
CA ALA A 47 3.10 12.65 -0.68
C ALA A 47 4.52 13.14 -0.99
N GLY A 48 4.84 13.44 -2.25
CA GLY A 48 6.14 13.97 -2.65
C GLY A 48 7.26 12.92 -2.67
N PHE A 49 6.94 11.62 -2.67
CA PHE A 49 7.94 10.56 -2.67
C PHE A 49 8.75 10.58 -3.97
N ALA A 50 10.06 10.71 -3.85
CA ALA A 50 10.96 10.67 -4.99
C ALA A 50 11.07 9.24 -5.59
N ASP A 51 11.01 8.23 -4.74
CA ASP A 51 11.20 6.81 -5.09
C ASP A 51 10.15 5.91 -4.43
N PRO A 52 8.91 5.85 -4.96
CA PRO A 52 7.89 4.95 -4.45
C PRO A 52 8.29 3.48 -4.61
N LYS A 53 8.32 2.75 -3.51
CA LYS A 53 8.59 1.31 -3.41
C LYS A 53 7.32 0.61 -3.00
N VAL A 54 6.68 -0.05 -3.94
CA VAL A 54 5.35 -0.64 -3.78
C VAL A 54 5.46 -2.09 -3.34
N ALA A 55 4.88 -2.41 -2.19
CA ALA A 55 4.68 -3.78 -1.73
C ALA A 55 3.22 -4.22 -1.96
N MET A 56 3.05 -5.29 -2.74
CA MET A 56 1.76 -5.96 -2.92
C MET A 56 1.55 -6.95 -1.78
N LEU A 57 0.65 -6.62 -0.85
CA LEU A 57 0.53 -7.32 0.42
C LEU A 57 -0.28 -8.62 0.33
N SER A 58 0.18 -9.62 1.07
CA SER A 58 -0.49 -10.90 1.26
C SER A 58 -0.07 -11.51 2.61
N PHE A 59 -0.64 -12.67 2.96
CA PHE A 59 -0.14 -13.51 4.05
C PHE A 59 1.03 -14.42 3.64
N SER A 60 1.46 -14.37 2.38
CA SER A 60 2.61 -15.08 1.80
C SER A 60 3.73 -14.10 1.45
N THR A 61 4.97 -14.58 1.45
CA THR A 61 6.14 -13.87 0.93
C THR A 61 6.85 -14.76 -0.07
N LEU A 62 6.85 -14.33 -1.35
CA LEU A 62 7.57 -14.96 -2.47
C LEU A 62 7.40 -16.51 -2.51
N GLY A 63 6.15 -16.97 -2.47
CA GLY A 63 5.80 -18.39 -2.57
C GLY A 63 5.82 -19.16 -1.26
N SER A 64 5.87 -18.51 -0.09
CA SER A 64 5.85 -19.18 1.21
C SER A 64 4.53 -19.87 1.53
N ALA A 65 3.44 -19.49 0.86
CA ALA A 65 2.14 -20.15 0.94
C ALA A 65 1.50 -20.29 -0.45
N LYS A 66 0.57 -21.24 -0.59
CA LYS A 66 -0.19 -21.47 -1.83
C LYS A 66 -1.67 -21.36 -1.56
N HIS A 67 -2.33 -20.43 -2.22
CA HIS A 67 -3.78 -20.22 -2.14
C HIS A 67 -4.22 -19.30 -3.28
N GLU A 68 -5.46 -19.43 -3.75
CA GLU A 68 -6.01 -18.58 -4.83
C GLU A 68 -5.89 -17.06 -4.57
N VAL A 69 -6.06 -16.63 -3.32
CA VAL A 69 -5.89 -15.22 -2.95
C VAL A 69 -4.42 -14.77 -3.01
N VAL A 70 -3.48 -15.68 -2.85
CA VAL A 70 -2.03 -15.44 -3.05
C VAL A 70 -1.73 -15.34 -4.54
N ASP A 71 -2.25 -16.29 -5.34
CA ASP A 71 -2.08 -16.32 -6.79
C ASP A 71 -2.59 -15.02 -7.45
N LYS A 72 -3.71 -14.49 -6.95
CA LYS A 72 -4.24 -13.18 -7.37
C LYS A 72 -3.22 -12.05 -7.18
N VAL A 73 -2.55 -12.00 -6.03
CA VAL A 73 -1.55 -10.94 -5.73
C VAL A 73 -0.29 -11.12 -6.58
N ILE A 74 0.15 -12.35 -6.81
CA ILE A 74 1.27 -12.68 -7.70
C ILE A 74 0.96 -12.18 -9.12
N GLU A 75 -0.21 -12.52 -9.65
CA GLU A 75 -0.61 -12.08 -11.00
C GLU A 75 -0.77 -10.56 -11.07
N ALA A 76 -1.35 -9.93 -10.06
CA ALA A 76 -1.47 -8.47 -9.98
C ALA A 76 -0.09 -7.79 -9.98
N THR A 77 0.89 -8.35 -9.28
CA THR A 77 2.27 -7.83 -9.26
C THR A 77 2.91 -7.89 -10.65
N LYS A 78 2.71 -8.99 -11.37
CA LYS A 78 3.19 -9.15 -12.75
C LYS A 78 2.54 -8.13 -13.68
N LEU A 79 1.20 -8.02 -13.63
CA LEU A 79 0.46 -7.06 -14.45
C LEU A 79 0.84 -5.60 -14.14
N ALA A 80 1.12 -5.26 -12.88
CA ALA A 80 1.59 -3.92 -12.52
C ALA A 80 2.94 -3.58 -13.17
N LYS A 81 3.87 -4.54 -13.24
CA LYS A 81 5.14 -4.38 -13.94
C LYS A 81 4.97 -4.26 -15.46
N GLU A 82 3.96 -4.90 -16.03
CA GLU A 82 3.62 -4.78 -17.46
C GLU A 82 2.99 -3.42 -17.76
N LEU A 83 2.13 -2.90 -16.88
CA LEU A 83 1.47 -1.60 -17.01
C LEU A 83 2.44 -0.43 -16.87
N ASP A 84 3.39 -0.53 -15.96
CA ASP A 84 4.45 0.47 -15.74
C ASP A 84 5.79 -0.24 -15.48
N PRO A 85 6.59 -0.46 -16.53
CA PRO A 85 7.89 -1.12 -16.40
C PRO A 85 8.91 -0.36 -15.53
N ALA A 86 8.68 0.93 -15.26
CA ALA A 86 9.53 1.72 -14.38
C ALA A 86 9.09 1.66 -12.90
N LEU A 87 7.94 1.05 -12.63
CA LEU A 87 7.40 0.93 -11.29
C LEU A 87 8.24 -0.03 -10.45
N LYS A 88 8.74 0.45 -9.32
CA LYS A 88 9.36 -0.41 -8.31
C LYS A 88 8.25 -1.10 -7.50
N VAL A 89 7.87 -2.29 -7.93
CA VAL A 89 6.81 -3.10 -7.31
C VAL A 89 7.26 -4.52 -7.08
N GLU A 90 6.99 -5.05 -5.91
CA GLU A 90 7.23 -6.44 -5.56
C GLU A 90 6.09 -7.04 -4.75
N GLY A 91 5.88 -8.30 -4.90
CA GLY A 91 4.87 -9.11 -4.22
C GLY A 91 4.83 -10.52 -4.79
N GLU A 92 4.21 -11.35 -4.04
CA GLU A 92 3.46 -11.02 -2.81
C GLU A 92 4.40 -10.95 -1.60
N LEU A 93 4.14 -10.00 -0.70
CA LEU A 93 4.91 -9.82 0.52
C LEU A 93 3.99 -9.77 1.75
N GLN A 94 4.44 -10.37 2.85
CA GLN A 94 3.83 -10.12 4.15
C GLN A 94 4.18 -8.71 4.64
N ALA A 95 3.33 -8.09 5.45
CA ALA A 95 3.53 -6.71 5.91
C ALA A 95 4.82 -6.52 6.72
N ASP A 96 5.19 -7.49 7.54
CA ASP A 96 6.46 -7.48 8.28
C ASP A 96 7.68 -7.56 7.34
N ALA A 97 7.60 -8.40 6.29
CA ALA A 97 8.64 -8.49 5.28
C ALA A 97 8.73 -7.22 4.41
N ALA A 98 7.62 -6.55 4.15
CA ALA A 98 7.59 -5.30 3.39
C ALA A 98 8.21 -4.12 4.15
N LEU A 99 7.99 -4.06 5.48
CA LEU A 99 8.32 -2.88 6.29
C LEU A 99 9.62 -3.02 7.10
N VAL A 100 9.91 -4.22 7.63
CA VAL A 100 11.03 -4.41 8.56
C VAL A 100 12.25 -4.95 7.82
N ALA A 101 13.32 -4.16 7.75
CA ALA A 101 14.53 -4.48 6.97
C ALA A 101 15.14 -5.86 7.31
N SER A 102 15.25 -6.21 8.60
CA SER A 102 15.78 -7.51 9.02
C SER A 102 14.88 -8.69 8.64
N VAL A 103 13.58 -8.48 8.56
CA VAL A 103 12.60 -9.50 8.12
C VAL A 103 12.62 -9.60 6.60
N GLY A 104 12.64 -8.47 5.89
CA GLY A 104 12.74 -8.43 4.44
C GLY A 104 13.99 -9.12 3.93
N GLN A 105 15.15 -8.82 4.51
CA GLN A 105 16.41 -9.47 4.16
C GLN A 105 16.39 -10.99 4.35
N LYS A 106 15.67 -11.47 5.38
CA LYS A 106 15.56 -12.90 5.69
C LYS A 106 14.56 -13.63 4.78
N LYS A 107 13.38 -13.02 4.55
CA LYS A 107 12.26 -13.66 3.82
C LYS A 107 12.33 -13.43 2.30
N ALA A 108 12.93 -12.34 1.86
CA ALA A 108 13.06 -11.93 0.45
C ALA A 108 14.49 -11.44 0.15
N PRO A 109 15.51 -12.31 0.26
CA PRO A 109 16.91 -11.92 0.08
C PRO A 109 17.12 -11.39 -1.36
N GLY A 110 17.77 -10.21 -1.46
CA GLY A 110 18.05 -9.55 -2.74
C GLY A 110 16.92 -8.63 -3.24
N SER A 111 15.81 -8.54 -2.54
CA SER A 111 14.76 -7.55 -2.83
C SER A 111 15.21 -6.14 -2.49
N GLU A 112 14.96 -5.19 -3.40
CA GLU A 112 15.16 -3.75 -3.15
C GLU A 112 13.95 -3.11 -2.44
N ILE A 113 12.85 -3.82 -2.34
CA ILE A 113 11.56 -3.33 -1.82
C ILE A 113 11.28 -3.91 -0.44
N ALA A 114 11.52 -5.20 -0.23
CA ALA A 114 11.29 -5.83 1.06
C ALA A 114 12.15 -5.20 2.16
N GLY A 115 11.48 -4.77 3.23
CA GLY A 115 12.08 -4.04 4.34
C GLY A 115 12.21 -2.54 4.12
N HIS A 116 11.80 -2.02 2.94
CA HIS A 116 11.97 -0.62 2.55
C HIS A 116 10.74 -0.06 1.82
N ALA A 117 9.62 -0.76 1.87
CA ALA A 117 8.40 -0.31 1.21
C ALA A 117 7.86 0.98 1.86
N ASN A 118 7.48 1.94 1.02
CA ASN A 118 6.82 3.19 1.43
C ASN A 118 5.40 3.30 0.84
N VAL A 119 5.03 2.37 -0.06
CA VAL A 119 3.69 2.23 -0.61
C VAL A 119 3.20 0.79 -0.37
N LEU A 120 2.03 0.64 0.26
CA LEU A 120 1.44 -0.65 0.59
C LEU A 120 0.12 -0.82 -0.15
N VAL A 121 -0.02 -1.91 -0.91
CA VAL A 121 -1.27 -2.23 -1.61
C VAL A 121 -1.90 -3.46 -0.98
N PHE A 122 -3.12 -3.29 -0.48
CA PHE A 122 -3.88 -4.34 0.18
C PHE A 122 -4.64 -5.22 -0.83
N PRO A 123 -4.75 -6.53 -0.58
CA PRO A 123 -5.36 -7.47 -1.52
C PRO A 123 -6.88 -7.30 -1.69
N CYS A 124 -7.53 -6.65 -0.75
CA CYS A 124 -8.96 -6.29 -0.79
C CYS A 124 -9.28 -5.19 0.21
N LEU A 125 -10.42 -4.52 0.02
CA LEU A 125 -10.90 -3.42 0.86
C LEU A 125 -11.01 -3.80 2.34
N GLU A 126 -11.55 -4.97 2.62
CA GLU A 126 -11.77 -5.43 4.00
C GLU A 126 -10.46 -5.43 4.80
N VAL A 127 -9.41 -6.02 4.22
CA VAL A 127 -8.08 -6.07 4.86
C VAL A 127 -7.52 -4.66 5.02
N GLY A 128 -7.54 -3.85 3.97
CA GLY A 128 -7.02 -2.48 3.99
C GLY A 128 -7.76 -1.58 4.97
N ASN A 129 -9.09 -1.64 4.99
CA ASN A 129 -9.93 -0.84 5.86
C ASN A 129 -9.75 -1.17 7.35
N ILE A 130 -9.65 -2.45 7.67
CA ILE A 130 -9.37 -2.90 9.05
C ILE A 130 -7.94 -2.48 9.45
N ALA A 131 -6.96 -2.72 8.58
CA ALA A 131 -5.55 -2.47 8.88
C ALA A 131 -5.28 -1.00 9.18
N TYR A 132 -5.72 -0.06 8.31
CA TYR A 132 -5.42 1.34 8.55
C TYR A 132 -6.09 1.87 9.83
N LYS A 133 -7.30 1.41 10.15
CA LYS A 133 -8.00 1.80 11.39
C LYS A 133 -7.28 1.28 12.64
N LEU A 134 -6.75 0.06 12.59
CA LEU A 134 -5.95 -0.47 13.69
C LEU A 134 -4.66 0.34 13.89
N VAL A 135 -3.96 0.65 12.81
CA VAL A 135 -2.74 1.48 12.87
C VAL A 135 -3.08 2.88 13.40
N GLN A 136 -4.14 3.50 12.90
CA GLN A 136 -4.59 4.82 13.37
C GLN A 136 -4.89 4.81 14.87
N ARG A 137 -5.65 3.83 15.36
CA ARG A 137 -6.13 3.82 16.75
C ARG A 137 -5.12 3.25 17.76
N LEU A 138 -4.39 2.20 17.38
CA LEU A 138 -3.44 1.53 18.28
C LEU A 138 -2.01 2.06 18.10
N GLY A 139 -1.64 2.46 16.88
CA GLY A 139 -0.34 3.02 16.56
C GLY A 139 -0.26 4.54 16.70
N ASN A 140 -1.33 5.20 17.10
CA ASN A 140 -1.41 6.66 17.20
C ASN A 140 -0.93 7.36 15.93
N ALA A 141 -1.33 6.82 14.76
CA ALA A 141 -1.01 7.36 13.47
C ALA A 141 -2.13 8.27 12.96
N ASP A 142 -1.77 9.31 12.21
CA ASP A 142 -2.75 10.11 11.49
C ASP A 142 -3.07 9.45 10.14
N ALA A 143 -4.36 9.42 9.78
CA ALA A 143 -4.84 8.85 8.52
C ALA A 143 -5.48 9.97 7.69
N ILE A 144 -4.78 10.41 6.64
CA ILE A 144 -5.20 11.51 5.77
C ILE A 144 -5.83 10.96 4.49
N GLY A 145 -7.06 11.32 4.24
CA GLY A 145 -7.85 10.86 3.08
C GLY A 145 -9.19 10.24 3.51
N PRO A 146 -9.85 9.46 2.62
CA PRO A 146 -9.32 8.91 1.37
C PRO A 146 -9.16 9.95 0.27
N ILE A 147 -8.07 9.83 -0.49
CA ILE A 147 -7.82 10.57 -1.71
C ILE A 147 -8.20 9.66 -2.87
N LEU A 148 -9.21 10.03 -3.65
CA LEU A 148 -9.63 9.25 -4.80
C LEU A 148 -8.62 9.38 -5.92
N GLN A 149 -8.23 8.26 -6.51
CA GLN A 149 -7.22 8.18 -7.57
C GLN A 149 -7.81 7.64 -8.87
N GLY A 150 -7.12 7.84 -10.00
CA GLY A 150 -7.61 7.42 -11.31
C GLY A 150 -8.66 8.36 -11.92
N ILE A 151 -8.87 9.55 -11.36
CA ILE A 151 -9.78 10.59 -11.85
C ILE A 151 -9.00 11.85 -12.26
N ALA A 152 -9.57 12.61 -13.20
CA ALA A 152 -8.88 13.72 -13.85
C ALA A 152 -8.63 14.94 -12.94
N ARG A 153 -9.32 15.04 -11.81
CA ARG A 153 -9.18 16.14 -10.83
C ARG A 153 -9.20 15.59 -9.42
N PRO A 154 -8.58 16.27 -8.45
CA PRO A 154 -8.61 15.85 -7.05
C PRO A 154 -10.03 15.77 -6.52
N VAL A 155 -10.38 14.64 -5.94
CA VAL A 155 -11.63 14.42 -5.20
C VAL A 155 -11.27 13.66 -3.93
N ASN A 156 -11.72 14.18 -2.81
CA ASN A 156 -11.53 13.56 -1.50
C ASN A 156 -12.89 13.29 -0.89
N ASP A 157 -12.99 12.24 -0.11
CA ASP A 157 -14.15 11.89 0.69
C ASP A 157 -13.78 12.05 2.17
N LEU A 158 -14.76 12.27 3.00
CA LEU A 158 -14.59 12.42 4.44
C LEU A 158 -15.43 11.39 5.18
N SER A 159 -14.87 10.85 6.26
CA SER A 159 -15.62 10.00 7.17
C SER A 159 -16.78 10.77 7.79
N ARG A 160 -17.92 10.12 8.03
CA ARG A 160 -19.05 10.68 8.79
C ARG A 160 -18.68 11.08 10.22
N GLY A 161 -17.57 10.59 10.74
CA GLY A 161 -17.04 10.92 12.05
C GLY A 161 -15.80 11.81 12.01
N CYS A 162 -15.55 12.52 10.89
CA CYS A 162 -14.42 13.42 10.77
C CYS A 162 -14.59 14.64 11.70
N SER A 163 -13.48 15.09 12.24
CA SER A 163 -13.36 16.36 12.96
C SER A 163 -13.18 17.53 12.00
N VAL A 164 -13.19 18.77 12.53
CA VAL A 164 -12.85 19.96 11.76
C VAL A 164 -11.40 19.91 11.28
N ASP A 165 -10.50 19.36 12.11
CA ASP A 165 -9.07 19.24 11.78
C ASP A 165 -8.82 18.21 10.66
N ASP A 166 -9.70 17.22 10.47
CA ASP A 166 -9.62 16.28 9.35
C ASP A 166 -9.99 16.95 8.00
N ILE A 167 -10.56 18.15 8.01
CA ILE A 167 -11.00 18.89 6.82
C ILE A 167 -9.90 19.84 6.32
N TYR A 168 -9.06 20.35 7.21
CA TYR A 168 -7.97 21.30 6.94
C TYR A 168 -6.61 20.61 6.84
#